data_0a1693f193476e49e899299524ee12fb
#
_entry.id   0a1693f193476e49e899299524ee12fb
#
_cell.length_a   1.000
_cell.length_b   1.000
_cell.length_c   1.000
_cell.angle_alpha   90.00
_cell.angle_beta   90.00
_cell.angle_gamma   90.00
#
_symmetry.space_group_name_H-M   'P 1'
#
loop_
_entity.id
_entity.type
_entity.pdbx_description
1 polymer ?
#
loop_
_entity_poly.entity_id
_entity_poly.type
_entity_poly.pdbx_seq_one_letter_code
_entity_poly.pdbx_strand_id
1 'polypeptide(L)'
;MSDPIPDNPYVLNEADITEPPTHWLKRLGYVGPGFILSASIVGSGELIMTTSLGAKAGFVTLWVVLLSCLVKVAVQLEFGKHAIYSGDTAFSAFNKLPGPRLGKANWSIWTFLLLMILKFFQVGGVMGGIVLVMKLALPGVGGSLDSWLWCGVIGLSVSLLVYRGYYAPIEKASIVLIGLFTLTTLAAVFLLSRTPYAVSWADIGGGLTFHLPAAAVAVAIAAFGITGVGGDEIIMYNYWLLEKGYAAKTGPRRDTDEWVHRAKGWIRIMYLDALLAMVGYTVVTAAFFILGAAVLHRQGADPGGTDLIKTLSSMYTETLGPWASGLFLGGAFVVLYSTLLSALAGWSRLFTDVFAQIGLLDFKNGPQRRRIVAWIAWVVPVLWGLLYLKFENPAYMVSLGGIATSAILLIVVYAAIHFRYRLLPHSLKPTRLYDVVFWVSIVSILMVGVYSFVQSLPKSPATPAPATATEKAPAKS
;
A
#
# COMPACT_ATOMS: atom_id res chain seq x y z
N MET A 1 -19.51 -14.59 -17.67
CA MET A 1 -20.21 -14.77 -16.38
C MET A 1 -19.20 -15.35 -15.41
N SER A 2 -18.91 -14.69 -14.31
CA SER A 2 -18.07 -15.25 -13.21
C SER A 2 -18.93 -16.26 -12.46
N ASP A 3 -18.37 -17.42 -12.11
CA ASP A 3 -19.05 -18.40 -11.28
C ASP A 3 -19.50 -17.78 -9.96
N PRO A 4 -20.57 -18.29 -9.34
CA PRO A 4 -21.07 -17.77 -8.08
C PRO A 4 -19.98 -17.83 -7.00
N ILE A 5 -19.90 -16.77 -6.20
CA ILE A 5 -19.01 -16.72 -5.03
C ILE A 5 -19.63 -17.60 -3.94
N PRO A 6 -18.84 -18.45 -3.24
CA PRO A 6 -19.35 -19.28 -2.16
C PRO A 6 -20.00 -18.45 -1.05
N ASP A 7 -21.06 -18.95 -0.41
CA ASP A 7 -21.76 -18.28 0.69
C ASP A 7 -20.84 -17.96 1.89
N ASN A 8 -19.85 -18.83 2.14
CA ASN A 8 -18.79 -18.60 3.11
C ASN A 8 -17.42 -18.93 2.49
N PRO A 9 -16.71 -17.96 1.92
CA PRO A 9 -15.47 -18.18 1.20
C PRO A 9 -14.28 -18.64 2.07
N TYR A 10 -14.47 -18.67 3.39
CA TYR A 10 -13.47 -19.11 4.37
C TYR A 10 -13.68 -20.55 4.84
N VAL A 11 -14.64 -21.26 4.25
CA VAL A 11 -14.89 -22.69 4.48
C VAL A 11 -14.79 -23.39 3.13
N LEU A 12 -13.91 -24.37 3.03
CA LEU A 12 -13.72 -25.13 1.79
C LEU A 12 -14.74 -26.26 1.70
N ASN A 13 -15.55 -26.27 0.65
CA ASN A 13 -16.52 -27.32 0.36
C ASN A 13 -16.18 -28.00 -0.96
N GLU A 14 -16.50 -29.29 -1.07
CA GLU A 14 -16.30 -30.02 -2.34
C GLU A 14 -17.21 -29.55 -3.46
N ALA A 15 -18.38 -29.02 -3.13
CA ALA A 15 -19.35 -28.48 -4.09
C ALA A 15 -18.84 -27.23 -4.84
N ASP A 16 -17.87 -26.50 -4.27
CA ASP A 16 -17.32 -25.28 -4.84
C ASP A 16 -16.13 -25.53 -5.79
N ILE A 17 -15.69 -26.79 -5.93
CA ILE A 17 -14.55 -27.15 -6.74
C ILE A 17 -14.82 -26.84 -8.22
N THR A 18 -13.90 -26.12 -8.85
CA THR A 18 -14.01 -25.74 -10.27
C THR A 18 -12.65 -25.84 -10.93
N GLU A 19 -12.59 -26.43 -12.13
CA GLU A 19 -11.35 -26.52 -12.89
C GLU A 19 -10.91 -25.14 -13.39
N PRO A 20 -9.59 -24.85 -13.33
CA PRO A 20 -9.07 -23.57 -13.80
C PRO A 20 -9.24 -23.43 -15.32
N PRO A 21 -9.62 -22.24 -15.83
CA PRO A 21 -9.80 -22.03 -17.26
C PRO A 21 -8.48 -22.21 -18.03
N THR A 22 -8.55 -22.96 -19.11
CA THR A 22 -7.40 -23.24 -19.99
C THR A 22 -7.13 -22.08 -20.95
N HIS A 23 -8.19 -21.46 -21.47
CA HIS A 23 -8.10 -20.37 -22.44
C HIS A 23 -7.69 -19.04 -21.77
N TRP A 24 -6.71 -18.34 -22.34
CA TRP A 24 -6.12 -17.14 -21.75
C TRP A 24 -7.13 -15.98 -21.51
N LEU A 25 -8.07 -15.75 -22.45
CA LEU A 25 -9.12 -14.72 -22.27
C LEU A 25 -10.07 -15.04 -21.12
N LYS A 26 -10.37 -16.33 -20.92
CA LYS A 26 -11.21 -16.73 -19.77
C LYS A 26 -10.49 -16.50 -18.43
N ARG A 27 -9.16 -16.62 -18.39
CA ARG A 27 -8.34 -16.32 -17.19
C ARG A 27 -8.46 -14.86 -16.77
N LEU A 28 -8.56 -13.92 -17.73
CA LEU A 28 -8.76 -12.50 -17.42
C LEU A 28 -10.09 -12.21 -16.70
N GLY A 29 -11.10 -13.05 -16.87
CA GLY A 29 -12.38 -12.93 -16.16
C GLY A 29 -12.28 -13.24 -14.65
N TYR A 30 -11.22 -13.92 -14.22
CA TYR A 30 -10.97 -14.24 -12.81
C TYR A 30 -9.99 -13.28 -12.13
N VAL A 31 -9.28 -12.46 -12.88
CA VAL A 31 -8.43 -11.39 -12.36
C VAL A 31 -9.28 -10.40 -11.56
N GLY A 32 -8.76 -9.87 -10.49
CA GLY A 32 -9.48 -8.90 -9.66
C GLY A 32 -8.78 -8.57 -8.33
N PRO A 33 -8.36 -9.54 -7.51
CA PRO A 33 -7.72 -9.29 -6.23
C PRO A 33 -6.52 -8.34 -6.30
N GLY A 34 -5.65 -8.47 -7.31
CA GLY A 34 -4.52 -7.58 -7.54
C GLY A 34 -4.95 -6.17 -7.98
N PHE A 35 -6.03 -6.05 -8.75
CA PHE A 35 -6.58 -4.74 -9.14
C PHE A 35 -7.28 -4.03 -7.98
N ILE A 36 -8.00 -4.76 -7.11
CA ILE A 36 -8.53 -4.21 -5.86
C ILE A 36 -7.39 -3.66 -5.02
N LEU A 37 -6.31 -4.42 -4.92
CA LEU A 37 -5.12 -4.00 -4.21
C LEU A 37 -4.47 -2.77 -4.84
N SER A 38 -4.40 -2.70 -6.19
CA SER A 38 -3.89 -1.53 -6.90
C SER A 38 -4.69 -0.26 -6.60
N ALA A 39 -6.00 -0.35 -6.41
CA ALA A 39 -6.83 0.78 -6.00
C ALA A 39 -6.52 1.28 -4.58
N SER A 40 -6.02 0.40 -3.69
CA SER A 40 -5.48 0.79 -2.38
C SER A 40 -4.10 1.43 -2.50
N ILE A 41 -3.25 0.90 -3.38
CA ILE A 41 -1.86 1.32 -3.58
C ILE A 41 -1.79 2.71 -4.19
N VAL A 42 -2.48 2.95 -5.33
CA VAL A 42 -2.47 4.22 -6.05
C VAL A 42 -3.24 5.30 -5.26
N GLY A 43 -2.66 5.77 -4.18
CA GLY A 43 -3.27 6.76 -3.30
C GLY A 43 -2.22 7.46 -2.47
N SER A 44 -2.14 7.14 -1.18
CA SER A 44 -1.16 7.76 -0.28
C SER A 44 0.28 7.46 -0.64
N GLY A 45 0.54 6.25 -1.17
CA GLY A 45 1.88 5.84 -1.60
C GLY A 45 2.36 6.68 -2.78
N GLU A 46 1.61 6.65 -3.86
CA GLU A 46 2.00 7.22 -5.14
C GLU A 46 1.80 8.73 -5.19
N LEU A 47 0.58 9.19 -4.90
CA LEU A 47 0.25 10.62 -5.00
C LEU A 47 1.00 11.47 -3.97
N ILE A 48 1.13 11.00 -2.73
CA ILE A 48 1.73 11.80 -1.65
C ILE A 48 3.21 11.47 -1.48
N MET A 49 3.55 10.22 -1.15
CA MET A 49 4.92 9.90 -0.72
C MET A 49 5.91 9.79 -1.87
N THR A 50 5.52 9.17 -2.99
CA THR A 50 6.40 9.04 -4.15
C THR A 50 6.69 10.40 -4.76
N THR A 51 5.68 11.25 -4.87
CA THR A 51 5.82 12.62 -5.34
C THR A 51 6.67 13.46 -4.39
N SER A 52 6.45 13.32 -3.06
CA SER A 52 7.27 14.00 -2.04
C SER A 52 8.73 13.55 -2.08
N LEU A 53 8.99 12.26 -2.34
CA LEU A 53 10.36 11.77 -2.50
C LEU A 53 11.02 12.40 -3.72
N GLY A 54 10.33 12.45 -4.86
CA GLY A 54 10.80 13.12 -6.08
C GLY A 54 11.05 14.60 -5.85
N ALA A 55 10.14 15.31 -5.17
CA ALA A 55 10.29 16.73 -4.84
C ALA A 55 11.51 17.00 -3.94
N LYS A 56 11.74 16.18 -2.92
CA LYS A 56 12.85 16.38 -1.97
C LYS A 56 14.21 15.97 -2.49
N ALA A 57 14.29 14.90 -3.25
CA ALA A 57 15.56 14.29 -3.67
C ALA A 57 15.84 14.39 -5.17
N GLY A 58 14.88 14.83 -5.98
CA GLY A 58 15.03 14.81 -7.43
C GLY A 58 15.12 13.38 -7.98
N PHE A 59 15.65 13.25 -9.20
CA PHE A 59 15.72 11.96 -9.90
C PHE A 59 16.59 10.91 -9.22
N VAL A 60 17.58 11.29 -8.42
CA VAL A 60 18.58 10.38 -7.84
C VAL A 60 17.98 9.21 -7.03
N THR A 61 16.74 9.34 -6.60
CA THR A 61 16.02 8.32 -5.82
C THR A 61 14.98 7.51 -6.62
N LEU A 62 14.96 7.63 -7.96
CA LEU A 62 14.05 6.86 -8.82
C LEU A 62 14.16 5.33 -8.58
N TRP A 63 15.38 4.84 -8.37
CA TRP A 63 15.64 3.43 -8.10
C TRP A 63 14.92 2.90 -6.86
N VAL A 64 14.73 3.73 -5.81
CA VAL A 64 14.02 3.36 -4.58
C VAL A 64 12.58 2.98 -4.92
N VAL A 65 11.95 3.81 -5.73
CA VAL A 65 10.54 3.64 -6.14
C VAL A 65 10.37 2.40 -7.00
N LEU A 66 11.20 2.24 -8.03
CA LEU A 66 11.16 1.07 -8.92
C LEU A 66 11.46 -0.22 -8.17
N LEU A 67 12.51 -0.22 -7.33
CA LEU A 67 12.87 -1.37 -6.52
C LEU A 67 11.70 -1.75 -5.59
N SER A 68 11.07 -0.76 -4.94
CA SER A 68 9.92 -0.98 -4.06
C SER A 68 8.77 -1.69 -4.77
N CYS A 69 8.40 -1.26 -5.97
CA CYS A 69 7.34 -1.87 -6.75
C CYS A 69 7.65 -3.31 -7.16
N LEU A 70 8.90 -3.59 -7.53
CA LEU A 70 9.29 -4.88 -8.11
C LEU A 70 9.54 -5.97 -7.07
N VAL A 71 10.26 -5.64 -5.97
CA VAL A 71 10.73 -6.69 -5.06
C VAL A 71 9.63 -7.26 -4.17
N LYS A 72 8.62 -6.49 -3.81
CA LYS A 72 7.58 -6.95 -2.87
C LYS A 72 6.60 -7.93 -3.47
N VAL A 73 6.45 -7.93 -4.79
CA VAL A 73 5.55 -8.85 -5.49
C VAL A 73 5.90 -10.31 -5.26
N ALA A 74 7.18 -10.66 -5.18
CA ALA A 74 7.58 -12.05 -4.93
C ALA A 74 7.09 -12.55 -3.56
N VAL A 75 7.11 -11.68 -2.55
CA VAL A 75 6.57 -11.96 -1.22
C VAL A 75 5.04 -12.07 -1.26
N GLN A 76 4.37 -11.17 -1.98
CA GLN A 76 2.92 -11.22 -2.21
C GLN A 76 2.48 -12.55 -2.85
N LEU A 77 3.26 -13.07 -3.81
CA LEU A 77 2.97 -14.34 -4.46
C LEU A 77 3.04 -15.54 -3.51
N GLU A 78 3.90 -15.50 -2.48
CA GLU A 78 3.94 -16.56 -1.46
C GLU A 78 2.67 -16.55 -0.59
N PHE A 79 2.18 -15.37 -0.20
CA PHE A 79 0.90 -15.24 0.50
C PHE A 79 -0.27 -15.73 -0.36
N GLY A 80 -0.26 -15.38 -1.64
CA GLY A 80 -1.29 -15.85 -2.58
C GLY A 80 -1.28 -17.36 -2.76
N LYS A 81 -0.12 -17.98 -2.92
CA LYS A 81 0.00 -19.44 -2.96
C LYS A 81 -0.52 -20.07 -1.69
N HIS A 82 -0.12 -19.53 -0.53
CA HIS A 82 -0.58 -20.03 0.77
C HIS A 82 -2.10 -20.00 0.87
N ALA A 83 -2.74 -18.88 0.51
CA ALA A 83 -4.20 -18.77 0.48
C ALA A 83 -4.85 -19.87 -0.37
N ILE A 84 -4.33 -20.10 -1.58
CA ILE A 84 -4.93 -21.03 -2.56
C ILE A 84 -4.82 -22.49 -2.12
N TYR A 85 -3.65 -22.92 -1.63
CA TYR A 85 -3.47 -24.34 -1.32
C TYR A 85 -3.94 -24.73 0.09
N SER A 86 -4.03 -23.78 1.02
CA SER A 86 -4.42 -24.06 2.40
C SER A 86 -5.85 -23.66 2.74
N GLY A 87 -6.38 -22.60 2.10
CA GLY A 87 -7.62 -21.95 2.50
C GLY A 87 -7.53 -21.19 3.83
N ASP A 88 -6.33 -21.07 4.41
CA ASP A 88 -6.12 -20.35 5.65
C ASP A 88 -6.12 -18.83 5.43
N THR A 89 -6.73 -18.11 6.37
CA THR A 89 -6.53 -16.66 6.45
C THR A 89 -5.09 -16.33 6.85
N ALA A 90 -4.64 -15.13 6.50
CA ALA A 90 -3.26 -14.72 6.78
C ALA A 90 -2.93 -14.77 8.28
N PHE A 91 -3.84 -14.33 9.17
CA PHE A 91 -3.58 -14.40 10.61
C PHE A 91 -3.75 -15.79 11.21
N SER A 92 -4.59 -16.65 10.63
CA SER A 92 -4.56 -18.07 10.96
C SER A 92 -3.19 -18.68 10.66
N ALA A 93 -2.59 -18.34 9.52
CA ALA A 93 -1.25 -18.76 9.16
C ALA A 93 -0.17 -18.13 10.06
N PHE A 94 -0.29 -16.84 10.41
CA PHE A 94 0.62 -16.16 11.35
C PHE A 94 0.57 -16.82 12.74
N ASN A 95 -0.59 -17.25 13.17
CA ASN A 95 -0.73 -17.94 14.45
C ASN A 95 -0.06 -19.31 14.50
N LYS A 96 0.29 -19.88 13.34
CA LYS A 96 1.04 -21.14 13.19
C LYS A 96 2.56 -20.92 13.05
N LEU A 97 3.04 -19.67 12.99
CA LEU A 97 4.47 -19.37 12.88
C LEU A 97 5.24 -19.81 14.13
N PRO A 98 6.52 -20.21 13.99
CA PRO A 98 7.39 -20.47 15.14
C PRO A 98 7.59 -19.19 15.98
N GLY A 99 7.71 -19.40 17.29
CA GLY A 99 8.02 -18.33 18.23
C GLY A 99 7.09 -18.28 19.44
N PRO A 100 7.31 -17.33 20.35
CA PRO A 100 6.54 -17.23 21.59
C PRO A 100 5.07 -16.88 21.34
N ARG A 101 4.21 -17.31 22.25
CA ARG A 101 2.79 -17.00 22.27
C ARG A 101 2.44 -16.19 23.50
N LEU A 102 1.60 -15.17 23.33
CA LEU A 102 1.01 -14.43 24.42
C LEU A 102 -0.51 -14.71 24.42
N GLY A 103 -0.98 -15.50 25.37
CA GLY A 103 -2.33 -16.04 25.36
C GLY A 103 -2.54 -17.02 24.20
N LYS A 104 -3.61 -16.85 23.42
CA LYS A 104 -3.93 -17.68 22.25
C LYS A 104 -3.19 -17.27 20.97
N ALA A 105 -2.63 -16.06 20.93
CA ALA A 105 -2.04 -15.48 19.73
C ALA A 105 -0.51 -15.56 19.73
N ASN A 106 0.06 -15.77 18.54
CA ASN A 106 1.48 -15.75 18.27
C ASN A 106 2.06 -14.32 18.39
N TRP A 107 3.35 -14.18 18.69
CA TRP A 107 4.05 -12.91 18.77
C TRP A 107 3.86 -12.02 17.52
N SER A 108 3.81 -12.62 16.34
CA SER A 108 3.66 -11.90 15.07
C SER A 108 2.35 -11.11 14.98
N ILE A 109 1.28 -11.63 15.58
CA ILE A 109 -0.04 -10.96 15.64
C ILE A 109 0.04 -9.72 16.55
N TRP A 110 0.68 -9.85 17.71
CA TRP A 110 0.84 -8.74 18.65
C TRP A 110 1.75 -7.65 18.09
N THR A 111 2.85 -8.04 17.44
CA THR A 111 3.74 -7.08 16.77
C THR A 111 3.03 -6.36 15.64
N PHE A 112 2.23 -7.07 14.85
CA PHE A 112 1.39 -6.45 13.82
C PHE A 112 0.42 -5.42 14.43
N LEU A 113 -0.31 -5.77 15.50
CA LEU A 113 -1.22 -4.84 16.17
C LEU A 113 -0.51 -3.58 16.68
N LEU A 114 0.68 -3.73 17.25
CA LEU A 114 1.49 -2.60 17.70
C LEU A 114 1.85 -1.66 16.53
N LEU A 115 2.28 -2.22 15.41
CA LEU A 115 2.64 -1.44 14.23
C LEU A 115 1.42 -0.80 13.56
N MET A 116 0.24 -1.42 13.67
CA MET A 116 -1.00 -0.85 13.16
C MET A 116 -1.38 0.46 13.84
N ILE A 117 -0.91 0.74 15.06
CA ILE A 117 -1.11 2.05 15.71
C ILE A 117 -0.57 3.18 14.82
N LEU A 118 0.64 3.01 14.28
CA LEU A 118 1.22 3.99 13.36
C LEU A 118 0.53 4.00 11.98
N LYS A 119 -0.02 2.88 11.56
CA LYS A 119 -0.80 2.79 10.32
C LYS A 119 -2.11 3.60 10.39
N PHE A 120 -2.71 3.73 11.58
CA PHE A 120 -3.86 4.62 11.75
C PHE A 120 -3.52 6.07 11.39
N PHE A 121 -2.30 6.54 11.68
CA PHE A 121 -1.83 7.85 11.23
C PHE A 121 -1.78 7.94 9.71
N GLN A 122 -1.26 6.91 9.02
CA GLN A 122 -1.20 6.92 7.55
C GLN A 122 -2.58 7.17 6.95
N VAL A 123 -3.58 6.39 7.34
CA VAL A 123 -4.91 6.50 6.75
C VAL A 123 -5.63 7.76 7.25
N GLY A 124 -5.36 8.22 8.47
CA GLY A 124 -5.77 9.55 8.92
C GLY A 124 -5.20 10.67 8.05
N GLY A 125 -3.94 10.53 7.61
CA GLY A 125 -3.32 11.44 6.63
C GLY A 125 -3.98 11.38 5.24
N VAL A 126 -4.38 10.19 4.78
CA VAL A 126 -5.19 10.04 3.54
C VAL A 126 -6.51 10.80 3.67
N MET A 127 -7.22 10.62 4.80
CA MET A 127 -8.45 11.36 5.08
C MET A 127 -8.22 12.88 5.07
N GLY A 128 -7.11 13.32 5.67
CA GLY A 128 -6.69 14.73 5.63
C GLY A 128 -6.41 15.23 4.22
N GLY A 129 -5.78 14.42 3.38
CA GLY A 129 -5.60 14.74 1.96
C GLY A 129 -6.93 14.98 1.25
N ILE A 130 -7.96 14.15 1.49
CA ILE A 130 -9.30 14.34 0.91
C ILE A 130 -9.94 15.61 1.47
N VAL A 131 -9.80 15.89 2.76
CA VAL A 131 -10.30 17.14 3.38
C VAL A 131 -9.69 18.35 2.70
N LEU A 132 -8.37 18.36 2.47
CA LEU A 132 -7.69 19.46 1.77
C LEU A 132 -8.17 19.60 0.31
N VAL A 133 -8.41 18.50 -0.39
CA VAL A 133 -9.03 18.55 -1.73
C VAL A 133 -10.40 19.21 -1.68
N MET A 134 -11.26 18.83 -0.73
CA MET A 134 -12.60 19.39 -0.60
C MET A 134 -12.59 20.88 -0.23
N LYS A 135 -11.66 21.30 0.63
CA LYS A 135 -11.49 22.72 0.99
C LYS A 135 -11.06 23.57 -0.22
N LEU A 136 -10.21 23.02 -1.09
CA LEU A 136 -9.79 23.71 -2.31
C LEU A 136 -10.87 23.70 -3.40
N ALA A 137 -11.62 22.61 -3.52
CA ALA A 137 -12.68 22.48 -4.52
C ALA A 137 -13.94 23.28 -4.17
N LEU A 138 -14.26 23.41 -2.87
CA LEU A 138 -15.46 24.07 -2.35
C LEU A 138 -15.10 25.08 -1.24
N PRO A 139 -14.42 26.18 -1.59
CA PRO A 139 -13.96 27.15 -0.61
C PRO A 139 -15.13 27.81 0.13
N GLY A 140 -14.97 28.00 1.44
CA GLY A 140 -15.96 28.64 2.30
C GLY A 140 -17.05 27.71 2.84
N VAL A 141 -17.17 26.48 2.38
CA VAL A 141 -18.12 25.52 2.91
C VAL A 141 -17.64 25.03 4.30
N GLY A 142 -18.47 25.22 5.33
CA GLY A 142 -18.16 24.85 6.71
C GLY A 142 -17.52 25.98 7.55
N GLY A 143 -17.06 27.07 6.93
CA GLY A 143 -16.46 28.19 7.64
C GLY A 143 -15.29 27.75 8.53
N SER A 144 -15.29 28.13 9.81
CA SER A 144 -14.27 27.78 10.81
C SER A 144 -14.28 26.27 11.18
N LEU A 145 -15.34 25.55 10.85
CA LEU A 145 -15.51 24.12 11.15
C LEU A 145 -15.36 23.24 9.90
N ASP A 146 -14.78 23.75 8.82
CA ASP A 146 -14.68 23.06 7.54
C ASP A 146 -14.00 21.69 7.63
N SER A 147 -12.89 21.57 8.37
CA SER A 147 -12.18 20.29 8.58
C SER A 147 -13.04 19.27 9.33
N TRP A 148 -13.80 19.70 10.34
CA TRP A 148 -14.73 18.83 11.08
C TRP A 148 -15.88 18.36 10.19
N LEU A 149 -16.44 19.28 9.41
CA LEU A 149 -17.51 18.97 8.47
C LEU A 149 -17.07 17.91 7.45
N TRP A 150 -15.93 18.15 6.79
CA TRP A 150 -15.44 17.23 5.76
C TRP A 150 -15.01 15.90 6.34
N CYS A 151 -14.34 15.85 7.51
CA CYS A 151 -14.06 14.60 8.21
C CYS A 151 -15.32 13.80 8.49
N GLY A 152 -16.39 14.48 8.97
CA GLY A 152 -17.68 13.86 9.24
C GLY A 152 -18.35 13.31 7.97
N VAL A 153 -18.42 14.10 6.91
CA VAL A 153 -19.03 13.71 5.62
C VAL A 153 -18.28 12.54 4.99
N ILE A 154 -16.94 12.63 4.91
CA ILE A 154 -16.10 11.57 4.32
C ILE A 154 -16.20 10.30 5.16
N GLY A 155 -16.01 10.40 6.48
CA GLY A 155 -16.09 9.26 7.38
C GLY A 155 -17.44 8.55 7.33
N LEU A 156 -18.55 9.31 7.39
CA LEU A 156 -19.90 8.79 7.28
C LEU A 156 -20.14 8.08 5.94
N SER A 157 -19.71 8.71 4.83
CA SER A 157 -19.89 8.14 3.49
C SER A 157 -19.15 6.82 3.32
N VAL A 158 -17.87 6.75 3.72
CA VAL A 158 -17.06 5.53 3.62
C VAL A 158 -17.63 4.43 4.53
N SER A 159 -18.02 4.78 5.77
CA SER A 159 -18.65 3.83 6.71
C SER A 159 -19.93 3.24 6.12
N LEU A 160 -20.81 4.08 5.58
CA LEU A 160 -22.09 3.65 5.00
C LEU A 160 -21.90 2.73 3.79
N LEU A 161 -20.92 3.03 2.95
CA LEU A 161 -20.61 2.24 1.75
C LEU A 161 -20.07 0.84 2.10
N VAL A 162 -19.16 0.76 3.06
CA VAL A 162 -18.60 -0.53 3.52
C VAL A 162 -19.67 -1.32 4.30
N TYR A 163 -20.45 -0.65 5.16
CA TYR A 163 -21.52 -1.29 5.94
C TYR A 163 -22.60 -1.92 5.06
N ARG A 164 -23.06 -1.21 4.02
CA ARG A 164 -24.10 -1.71 3.09
C ARG A 164 -23.58 -2.69 2.04
N GLY A 165 -22.28 -2.91 1.97
CA GLY A 165 -21.68 -3.79 0.96
C GLY A 165 -21.77 -3.24 -0.47
N TYR A 166 -22.01 -1.93 -0.65
CA TYR A 166 -22.01 -1.27 -1.96
C TYR A 166 -20.59 -1.09 -2.53
N TYR A 167 -19.67 -1.90 -2.08
CA TYR A 167 -18.30 -1.82 -2.51
C TYR A 167 -18.13 -2.06 -4.02
N ALA A 168 -18.79 -3.09 -4.57
CA ALA A 168 -18.59 -3.50 -5.97
C ALA A 168 -18.93 -2.44 -7.05
N PRO A 169 -20.07 -1.71 -7.00
CA PRO A 169 -20.34 -0.67 -8.01
C PRO A 169 -19.40 0.52 -7.88
N ILE A 170 -19.01 0.89 -6.64
CA ILE A 170 -18.10 2.00 -6.40
C ILE A 170 -16.69 1.63 -6.79
N GLU A 171 -16.25 0.41 -6.52
CA GLU A 171 -14.98 -0.13 -6.98
C GLU A 171 -14.85 -0.02 -8.50
N LYS A 172 -15.87 -0.44 -9.25
CA LYS A 172 -15.87 -0.32 -10.71
C LYS A 172 -15.76 1.13 -11.18
N ALA A 173 -16.53 2.04 -10.58
CA ALA A 173 -16.45 3.45 -10.89
C ALA A 173 -15.07 4.04 -10.53
N SER A 174 -14.53 3.69 -9.37
CA SER A 174 -13.19 4.12 -8.94
C SER A 174 -12.11 3.63 -9.89
N ILE A 175 -12.14 2.38 -10.32
CA ILE A 175 -11.17 1.81 -11.28
C ILE A 175 -11.17 2.61 -12.58
N VAL A 176 -12.35 2.96 -13.11
CA VAL A 176 -12.47 3.76 -14.34
C VAL A 176 -11.88 5.16 -14.13
N LEU A 177 -12.23 5.82 -13.02
CA LEU A 177 -11.77 7.17 -12.72
C LEU A 177 -10.27 7.22 -12.39
N ILE A 178 -9.76 6.22 -11.66
CA ILE A 178 -8.31 6.06 -11.44
C ILE A 178 -7.59 5.83 -12.77
N GLY A 179 -8.16 5.03 -13.65
CA GLY A 179 -7.64 4.81 -15.00
C GLY A 179 -7.55 6.12 -15.80
N LEU A 180 -8.60 6.94 -15.79
CA LEU A 180 -8.61 8.26 -16.44
C LEU A 180 -7.59 9.20 -15.82
N PHE A 181 -7.50 9.25 -14.49
CA PHE A 181 -6.52 10.07 -13.79
C PHE A 181 -5.08 9.61 -14.08
N THR A 182 -4.85 8.28 -14.15
CA THR A 182 -3.58 7.70 -14.57
C THR A 182 -3.21 8.16 -15.99
N LEU A 183 -4.14 8.08 -16.93
CA LEU A 183 -3.90 8.54 -18.31
C LEU A 183 -3.55 10.03 -18.36
N THR A 184 -4.20 10.85 -17.52
CA THR A 184 -3.88 12.28 -17.40
C THR A 184 -2.48 12.49 -16.81
N THR A 185 -2.10 11.70 -15.80
CA THR A 185 -0.77 11.76 -15.20
C THR A 185 0.30 11.37 -16.22
N LEU A 186 0.07 10.32 -17.00
CA LEU A 186 0.98 9.92 -18.09
C LEU A 186 1.06 11.00 -19.19
N ALA A 187 -0.07 11.61 -19.54
CA ALA A 187 -0.09 12.73 -20.48
C ALA A 187 0.72 13.93 -19.95
N ALA A 188 0.61 14.25 -18.66
CA ALA A 188 1.43 15.29 -18.03
C ALA A 188 2.93 14.96 -18.11
N VAL A 189 3.33 13.73 -17.82
CA VAL A 189 4.73 13.27 -17.97
C VAL A 189 5.20 13.39 -19.43
N PHE A 190 4.39 12.97 -20.38
CA PHE A 190 4.75 13.08 -21.82
C PHE A 190 4.92 14.53 -22.27
N LEU A 191 4.04 15.42 -21.80
CA LEU A 191 4.07 16.84 -22.14
C LEU A 191 5.16 17.63 -21.43
N LEU A 192 5.83 17.06 -20.39
CA LEU A 192 7.03 17.67 -19.80
C LEU A 192 8.08 18.04 -20.86
N SER A 193 8.20 17.25 -21.93
CA SER A 193 9.14 17.51 -23.04
C SER A 193 8.91 18.86 -23.73
N ARG A 194 7.72 19.47 -23.58
CA ARG A 194 7.34 20.76 -24.16
C ARG A 194 7.40 21.92 -23.14
N THR A 195 7.92 21.66 -21.95
CA THR A 195 7.99 22.62 -20.85
C THR A 195 9.46 22.87 -20.44
N PRO A 196 9.74 23.90 -19.63
CA PRO A 196 11.07 24.09 -19.03
C PRO A 196 11.52 22.92 -18.13
N TYR A 197 10.60 22.02 -17.79
CA TYR A 197 10.82 20.88 -16.91
C TYR A 197 11.12 19.59 -17.69
N ALA A 198 11.50 19.68 -18.96
CA ALA A 198 11.83 18.51 -19.78
C ALA A 198 12.82 17.57 -19.09
N VAL A 199 12.52 16.28 -19.15
CA VAL A 199 13.32 15.20 -18.54
C VAL A 199 14.29 14.66 -19.58
N SER A 200 15.57 14.59 -19.24
CA SER A 200 16.61 14.02 -20.07
C SER A 200 16.85 12.53 -19.75
N TRP A 201 17.43 11.80 -20.70
CA TRP A 201 17.91 10.44 -20.42
C TRP A 201 19.01 10.39 -19.36
N ALA A 202 19.78 11.48 -19.19
CA ALA A 202 20.76 11.61 -18.13
C ALA A 202 20.10 11.70 -16.75
N ASP A 203 18.95 12.37 -16.61
CA ASP A 203 18.16 12.41 -15.37
C ASP A 203 17.70 11.00 -14.98
N ILE A 204 17.14 10.24 -15.94
CA ILE A 204 16.70 8.86 -15.70
C ILE A 204 17.91 7.97 -15.36
N GLY A 205 19.02 8.06 -16.11
CA GLY A 205 20.24 7.28 -15.83
C GLY A 205 20.84 7.61 -14.46
N GLY A 206 20.90 8.89 -14.09
CA GLY A 206 21.29 9.32 -12.74
C GLY A 206 20.38 8.77 -11.64
N GLY A 207 19.08 8.61 -11.94
CA GLY A 207 18.11 8.02 -11.04
C GLY A 207 18.29 6.52 -10.79
N LEU A 208 19.12 5.83 -11.55
CA LEU A 208 19.38 4.38 -11.42
C LEU A 208 20.78 4.07 -10.84
N THR A 209 21.49 5.07 -10.32
CA THR A 209 22.84 4.92 -9.76
C THR A 209 22.88 4.35 -8.34
N PHE A 210 21.73 4.02 -7.74
CA PHE A 210 21.61 3.53 -6.35
C PHE A 210 22.18 4.49 -5.29
N HIS A 211 22.30 5.79 -5.63
CA HIS A 211 22.69 6.80 -4.66
C HIS A 211 21.48 7.25 -3.82
N LEU A 212 21.68 7.38 -2.50
CA LEU A 212 20.65 7.87 -1.58
C LEU A 212 21.21 9.03 -0.75
N PRO A 213 20.79 10.27 -1.02
CA PRO A 213 21.22 11.43 -0.22
C PRO A 213 20.78 11.31 1.23
N ALA A 214 21.67 11.66 2.17
CA ALA A 214 21.38 11.54 3.61
C ALA A 214 20.11 12.29 4.05
N ALA A 215 19.84 13.46 3.46
CA ALA A 215 18.62 14.24 3.73
C ALA A 215 17.32 13.57 3.25
N ALA A 216 17.40 12.66 2.26
CA ALA A 216 16.25 11.99 1.68
C ALA A 216 15.94 10.62 2.34
N VAL A 217 16.82 10.12 3.19
CA VAL A 217 16.72 8.77 3.77
C VAL A 217 15.37 8.49 4.42
N ALA A 218 14.91 9.35 5.32
CA ALA A 218 13.65 9.13 6.03
C ALA A 218 12.45 9.06 5.08
N VAL A 219 12.39 9.95 4.09
CA VAL A 219 11.31 9.97 3.08
C VAL A 219 11.42 8.77 2.13
N ALA A 220 12.65 8.37 1.76
CA ALA A 220 12.89 7.20 0.91
C ALA A 220 12.44 5.90 1.60
N ILE A 221 12.70 5.75 2.89
CA ILE A 221 12.26 4.62 3.72
C ILE A 221 10.73 4.59 3.78
N ALA A 222 10.11 5.72 4.09
CA ALA A 222 8.65 5.82 4.16
C ALA A 222 8.03 5.51 2.78
N ALA A 223 8.57 6.08 1.71
CA ALA A 223 8.15 5.79 0.34
C ALA A 223 8.34 4.30 0.01
N PHE A 224 9.51 3.71 0.29
CA PHE A 224 9.72 2.27 0.08
C PHE A 224 8.68 1.43 0.83
N GLY A 225 8.31 1.80 2.05
CA GLY A 225 7.31 1.07 2.82
C GLY A 225 5.96 0.95 2.11
N ILE A 226 5.43 2.08 1.64
CA ILE A 226 4.05 2.16 1.13
C ILE A 226 3.92 2.17 -0.41
N THR A 227 4.99 2.49 -1.15
CA THR A 227 4.96 2.49 -2.62
C THR A 227 4.92 1.06 -3.16
N GLY A 228 4.08 0.80 -4.13
CA GLY A 228 3.75 -0.55 -4.54
C GLY A 228 3.00 -1.28 -3.43
N VAL A 229 3.16 -2.59 -3.30
CA VAL A 229 2.43 -3.38 -2.30
C VAL A 229 3.05 -3.22 -0.91
N GLY A 230 2.31 -2.66 0.04
CA GLY A 230 2.72 -2.55 1.44
C GLY A 230 2.57 -3.87 2.21
N GLY A 231 3.16 -3.93 3.42
CA GLY A 231 3.14 -5.15 4.22
C GLY A 231 1.73 -5.60 4.64
N ASP A 232 0.88 -4.69 5.06
CA ASP A 232 -0.52 -4.96 5.40
C ASP A 232 -1.36 -5.26 4.14
N GLU A 233 -1.03 -4.69 3.00
CA GLU A 233 -1.67 -4.96 1.71
C GLU A 233 -1.33 -6.37 1.20
N ILE A 234 -0.10 -6.86 1.42
CA ILE A 234 0.26 -8.27 1.16
C ILE A 234 -0.60 -9.21 2.02
N ILE A 235 -0.83 -8.86 3.27
CA ILE A 235 -1.73 -9.61 4.16
C ILE A 235 -3.17 -9.54 3.64
N MET A 236 -3.67 -8.35 3.24
CA MET A 236 -5.02 -8.18 2.68
C MET A 236 -5.23 -8.97 1.39
N TYR A 237 -4.19 -9.13 0.56
CA TYR A 237 -4.27 -9.91 -0.67
C TYR A 237 -4.73 -11.35 -0.44
N ASN A 238 -4.32 -11.96 0.67
CA ASN A 238 -4.80 -13.29 1.07
C ASN A 238 -6.33 -13.33 1.19
N TYR A 239 -6.94 -12.34 1.86
CA TYR A 239 -8.40 -12.29 2.04
C TYR A 239 -9.14 -12.06 0.71
N TRP A 240 -8.60 -11.19 -0.15
CA TRP A 240 -9.20 -10.93 -1.47
C TRP A 240 -9.19 -12.19 -2.35
N LEU A 241 -8.12 -13.00 -2.29
CA LEU A 241 -8.06 -14.28 -2.98
C LEU A 241 -9.07 -15.29 -2.43
N LEU A 242 -9.19 -15.39 -1.09
CA LEU A 242 -10.17 -16.25 -0.45
C LEU A 242 -11.60 -15.83 -0.82
N GLU A 243 -11.93 -14.54 -0.73
CA GLU A 243 -13.26 -14.02 -1.06
C GLU A 243 -13.59 -14.11 -2.57
N LYS A 244 -12.59 -14.07 -3.44
CA LYS A 244 -12.77 -14.35 -4.89
C LYS A 244 -12.98 -15.84 -5.16
N GLY A 245 -12.78 -16.70 -4.15
CA GLY A 245 -13.03 -18.12 -4.23
C GLY A 245 -11.89 -18.96 -4.80
N TYR A 246 -10.65 -18.44 -4.89
CA TYR A 246 -9.53 -19.22 -5.44
C TYR A 246 -9.27 -20.50 -4.64
N ALA A 247 -9.30 -20.43 -3.31
CA ALA A 247 -9.12 -21.60 -2.46
C ALA A 247 -10.33 -22.55 -2.53
N ALA A 248 -11.57 -22.04 -2.51
CA ALA A 248 -12.79 -22.83 -2.62
C ALA A 248 -12.82 -23.61 -3.94
N LYS A 249 -12.48 -22.94 -5.06
CA LYS A 249 -12.39 -23.58 -6.38
C LYS A 249 -11.27 -24.63 -6.48
N THR A 250 -10.16 -24.45 -5.75
CA THR A 250 -9.10 -25.46 -5.64
C THR A 250 -9.58 -26.67 -4.84
N GLY A 251 -10.40 -26.44 -3.83
CA GLY A 251 -10.93 -27.45 -2.91
C GLY A 251 -9.97 -27.82 -1.77
N PRO A 252 -10.45 -28.60 -0.80
CA PRO A 252 -9.61 -29.08 0.31
C PRO A 252 -8.36 -29.79 -0.18
N ARG A 253 -7.23 -29.57 0.49
CA ARG A 253 -5.96 -30.17 0.12
C ARG A 253 -6.05 -31.69 0.14
N ARG A 254 -5.64 -32.28 -0.97
CA ARG A 254 -5.48 -33.72 -1.17
C ARG A 254 -4.16 -34.00 -1.88
N ASP A 255 -3.49 -35.10 -1.56
CA ASP A 255 -2.26 -35.49 -2.24
C ASP A 255 -2.58 -36.31 -3.52
N THR A 256 -3.44 -35.77 -4.40
CA THR A 256 -3.83 -36.35 -5.69
C THR A 256 -3.36 -35.46 -6.84
N ASP A 257 -3.09 -36.06 -8.00
CA ASP A 257 -2.65 -35.34 -9.20
C ASP A 257 -3.70 -34.33 -9.68
N GLU A 258 -4.99 -34.63 -9.54
CA GLU A 258 -6.10 -33.74 -9.88
C GLU A 258 -6.09 -32.48 -9.02
N TRP A 259 -5.92 -32.62 -7.70
CA TRP A 259 -5.80 -31.47 -6.82
C TRP A 259 -4.57 -30.63 -7.16
N VAL A 260 -3.42 -31.26 -7.41
CA VAL A 260 -2.18 -30.58 -7.81
C VAL A 260 -2.38 -29.83 -9.12
N HIS A 261 -3.08 -30.41 -10.10
CA HIS A 261 -3.40 -29.76 -11.36
C HIS A 261 -4.24 -28.49 -11.15
N ARG A 262 -5.33 -28.58 -10.36
CA ARG A 262 -6.18 -27.44 -10.02
C ARG A 262 -5.43 -26.35 -9.28
N ALA A 263 -4.68 -26.71 -8.24
CA ALA A 263 -3.89 -25.76 -7.46
C ALA A 263 -2.88 -25.00 -8.34
N LYS A 264 -2.13 -25.70 -9.20
CA LYS A 264 -1.22 -25.07 -10.16
C LYS A 264 -1.93 -24.13 -11.14
N GLY A 265 -3.12 -24.51 -11.59
CA GLY A 265 -3.92 -23.71 -12.50
C GLY A 265 -4.39 -22.40 -11.86
N TRP A 266 -4.96 -22.47 -10.67
CA TRP A 266 -5.40 -21.27 -9.92
C TRP A 266 -4.21 -20.40 -9.47
N ILE A 267 -3.07 -20.97 -9.09
CA ILE A 267 -1.83 -20.23 -8.80
C ILE A 267 -1.34 -19.48 -10.05
N ARG A 268 -1.42 -20.06 -11.26
CA ARG A 268 -1.05 -19.35 -12.50
C ARG A 268 -1.95 -18.16 -12.78
N ILE A 269 -3.24 -18.25 -12.48
CA ILE A 269 -4.18 -17.13 -12.64
C ILE A 269 -3.86 -16.03 -11.61
N MET A 270 -3.58 -16.39 -10.37
CA MET A 270 -3.12 -15.46 -9.33
C MET A 270 -1.81 -14.78 -9.72
N TYR A 271 -0.85 -15.48 -10.33
CA TYR A 271 0.38 -14.86 -10.85
C TYR A 271 0.07 -13.83 -11.93
N LEU A 272 -0.82 -14.16 -12.87
CA LEU A 272 -1.25 -13.22 -13.92
C LEU A 272 -1.88 -11.97 -13.29
N ASP A 273 -2.77 -12.13 -12.32
CA ASP A 273 -3.43 -11.05 -11.58
C ASP A 273 -2.41 -10.12 -10.88
N ALA A 274 -1.51 -10.69 -10.09
CA ALA A 274 -0.51 -9.92 -9.34
C ALA A 274 0.50 -9.22 -10.25
N LEU A 275 0.95 -9.87 -11.33
CA LEU A 275 1.94 -9.29 -12.24
C LEU A 275 1.35 -8.19 -13.13
N LEU A 276 0.11 -8.34 -13.60
CA LEU A 276 -0.58 -7.28 -14.33
C LEU A 276 -0.80 -6.05 -13.43
N ALA A 277 -1.23 -6.28 -12.18
CA ALA A 277 -1.36 -5.22 -11.20
C ALA A 277 -0.02 -4.53 -10.93
N MET A 278 1.07 -5.30 -10.77
CA MET A 278 2.43 -4.78 -10.57
C MET A 278 2.86 -3.85 -11.71
N VAL A 279 2.67 -4.26 -12.96
CA VAL A 279 3.01 -3.40 -14.11
C VAL A 279 2.19 -2.11 -14.06
N GLY A 280 0.89 -2.22 -13.82
CA GLY A 280 -0.01 -1.07 -13.75
C GLY A 280 0.43 -0.05 -12.69
N TYR A 281 0.54 -0.48 -11.42
CA TYR A 281 0.91 0.47 -10.37
C TYR A 281 2.37 0.96 -10.51
N THR A 282 3.31 0.17 -11.03
CA THR A 282 4.70 0.63 -11.23
C THR A 282 4.77 1.79 -12.23
N VAL A 283 4.02 1.70 -13.33
CA VAL A 283 3.95 2.78 -14.33
C VAL A 283 3.38 4.06 -13.71
N VAL A 284 2.29 3.95 -12.96
CA VAL A 284 1.65 5.10 -12.30
C VAL A 284 2.59 5.72 -11.26
N THR A 285 3.23 4.89 -10.46
CA THR A 285 4.18 5.30 -9.42
C THR A 285 5.37 6.05 -10.01
N ALA A 286 5.95 5.50 -11.10
CA ALA A 286 7.04 6.17 -11.81
C ALA A 286 6.60 7.53 -12.38
N ALA A 287 5.37 7.63 -12.90
CA ALA A 287 4.84 8.88 -13.41
C ALA A 287 4.70 9.96 -12.33
N PHE A 288 4.15 9.63 -11.16
CA PHE A 288 4.08 10.56 -10.03
C PHE A 288 5.46 10.98 -9.53
N PHE A 289 6.40 10.04 -9.45
CA PHE A 289 7.77 10.35 -9.07
C PHE A 289 8.42 11.33 -10.06
N ILE A 290 8.30 11.05 -11.36
CA ILE A 290 8.87 11.88 -12.42
C ILE A 290 8.31 13.31 -12.36
N LEU A 291 7.00 13.48 -12.19
CA LEU A 291 6.37 14.79 -12.03
C LEU A 291 6.90 15.52 -10.80
N GLY A 292 7.01 14.83 -9.66
CA GLY A 292 7.58 15.39 -8.43
C GLY A 292 9.03 15.81 -8.60
N ALA A 293 9.86 14.96 -9.22
CA ALA A 293 11.27 15.23 -9.45
C ALA A 293 11.53 16.31 -10.53
N ALA A 294 10.73 16.30 -11.61
CA ALA A 294 10.92 17.25 -12.70
C ALA A 294 10.39 18.65 -12.36
N VAL A 295 9.21 18.74 -11.77
CA VAL A 295 8.54 20.03 -11.52
C VAL A 295 8.82 20.55 -10.12
N LEU A 296 8.41 19.80 -9.08
CA LEU A 296 8.46 20.30 -7.70
C LEU A 296 9.91 20.47 -7.20
N HIS A 297 10.77 19.52 -7.49
CA HIS A 297 12.19 19.61 -7.10
C HIS A 297 12.88 20.82 -7.71
N ARG A 298 12.66 21.08 -9.01
CA ARG A 298 13.25 22.25 -9.70
C ARG A 298 12.65 23.57 -9.22
N GLN A 299 11.42 23.58 -8.72
CA GLN A 299 10.79 24.75 -8.08
C GLN A 299 11.23 24.94 -6.62
N GLY A 300 11.93 23.96 -6.01
CA GLY A 300 12.21 23.95 -4.57
C GLY A 300 10.94 23.82 -3.71
N ALA A 301 9.86 23.29 -4.27
CA ALA A 301 8.59 23.15 -3.59
C ALA A 301 8.58 21.92 -2.68
N ASP A 302 8.20 22.09 -1.41
CA ASP A 302 8.04 20.97 -0.46
C ASP A 302 6.54 20.66 -0.26
N PRO A 303 6.05 19.52 -0.77
CA PRO A 303 4.66 19.11 -0.58
C PRO A 303 4.43 18.68 0.87
N GLY A 304 3.94 19.58 1.71
CA GLY A 304 3.69 19.31 3.12
C GLY A 304 2.61 20.21 3.73
N GLY A 305 2.21 19.89 4.97
CA GLY A 305 1.24 20.68 5.73
C GLY A 305 -0.10 20.85 5.01
N THR A 306 -0.70 22.03 5.18
CA THR A 306 -1.99 22.41 4.59
C THR A 306 -1.91 22.72 3.10
N ASP A 307 -0.71 23.02 2.57
CA ASP A 307 -0.51 23.33 1.16
C ASP A 307 -0.21 22.10 0.30
N LEU A 308 -0.20 20.90 0.89
CA LEU A 308 0.12 19.64 0.20
C LEU A 308 -0.59 19.52 -1.15
N ILE A 309 -1.92 19.60 -1.17
CA ILE A 309 -2.73 19.38 -2.38
C ILE A 309 -2.51 20.50 -3.41
N LYS A 310 -2.35 21.75 -2.97
CA LYS A 310 -2.04 22.88 -3.83
C LYS A 310 -0.67 22.70 -4.51
N THR A 311 0.35 22.30 -3.73
CA THR A 311 1.69 22.01 -4.24
C THR A 311 1.67 20.87 -5.24
N LEU A 312 0.97 19.77 -4.93
CA LEU A 312 0.85 18.64 -5.87
C LEU A 312 0.10 19.03 -7.15
N SER A 313 -0.89 19.94 -7.07
CA SER A 313 -1.63 20.43 -8.23
C SER A 313 -0.72 21.18 -9.22
N SER A 314 0.33 21.84 -8.74
CA SER A 314 1.24 22.60 -9.61
C SER A 314 1.95 21.74 -10.65
N MET A 315 2.20 20.46 -10.36
CA MET A 315 2.78 19.53 -11.35
C MET A 315 1.92 19.44 -12.63
N TYR A 316 0.61 19.52 -12.49
CA TYR A 316 -0.33 19.45 -13.61
C TYR A 316 -0.56 20.81 -14.25
N THR A 317 -0.67 21.87 -13.46
CA THR A 317 -0.88 23.21 -14.02
C THR A 317 0.32 23.72 -14.77
N GLU A 318 1.54 23.37 -14.37
CA GLU A 318 2.78 23.72 -15.08
C GLU A 318 2.96 22.92 -16.39
N THR A 319 2.35 21.76 -16.50
CA THR A 319 2.49 20.90 -17.69
C THR A 319 1.33 21.01 -18.66
N LEU A 320 0.10 21.11 -18.15
CA LEU A 320 -1.14 21.07 -18.91
C LEU A 320 -1.86 22.44 -18.97
N GLY A 321 -1.44 23.37 -18.12
CA GLY A 321 -2.07 24.70 -17.98
C GLY A 321 -3.06 24.80 -16.81
N PRO A 322 -3.54 26.02 -16.50
CA PRO A 322 -4.31 26.30 -15.28
C PRO A 322 -5.61 25.48 -15.12
N TRP A 323 -6.24 25.09 -16.23
CA TRP A 323 -7.45 24.26 -16.21
C TRP A 323 -7.25 22.88 -15.57
N ALA A 324 -6.02 22.38 -15.60
CA ALA A 324 -5.66 21.08 -15.04
C ALA A 324 -5.77 21.01 -13.51
N SER A 325 -5.86 22.15 -12.83
CA SER A 325 -6.10 22.19 -11.37
C SER A 325 -7.41 21.49 -11.00
N GLY A 326 -8.52 21.79 -11.72
CA GLY A 326 -9.80 21.12 -11.49
C GLY A 326 -9.75 19.61 -11.77
N LEU A 327 -9.07 19.23 -12.85
CA LEU A 327 -8.86 17.82 -13.19
C LEU A 327 -8.05 17.10 -12.12
N PHE A 328 -6.98 17.74 -11.62
CA PHE A 328 -6.17 17.20 -10.54
C PHE A 328 -6.98 17.02 -9.25
N LEU A 329 -7.76 18.04 -8.84
CA LEU A 329 -8.57 17.94 -7.62
C LEU A 329 -9.59 16.80 -7.72
N GLY A 330 -10.27 16.64 -8.85
CA GLY A 330 -11.17 15.51 -9.09
C GLY A 330 -10.47 14.16 -9.03
N GLY A 331 -9.32 14.04 -9.69
CA GLY A 331 -8.50 12.84 -9.68
C GLY A 331 -7.93 12.50 -8.30
N ALA A 332 -7.39 13.49 -7.59
CA ALA A 332 -6.87 13.35 -6.24
C ALA A 332 -7.98 12.90 -5.25
N PHE A 333 -9.18 13.48 -5.37
CA PHE A 333 -10.33 13.05 -4.59
C PHE A 333 -10.60 11.56 -4.80
N VAL A 334 -10.75 11.12 -6.04
CA VAL A 334 -11.09 9.74 -6.38
C VAL A 334 -10.01 8.78 -5.88
N VAL A 335 -8.75 9.09 -6.13
CA VAL A 335 -7.60 8.26 -5.76
C VAL A 335 -7.47 8.11 -4.24
N LEU A 336 -7.54 9.21 -3.50
CA LEU A 336 -7.46 9.17 -2.04
C LEU A 336 -8.71 8.54 -1.41
N TYR A 337 -9.89 8.81 -1.96
CA TYR A 337 -11.15 8.24 -1.46
C TYR A 337 -11.23 6.73 -1.71
N SER A 338 -10.78 6.25 -2.87
CA SER A 338 -10.71 4.81 -3.16
C SER A 338 -9.73 4.09 -2.23
N THR A 339 -8.60 4.73 -1.91
CA THR A 339 -7.63 4.22 -0.92
C THR A 339 -8.26 4.12 0.47
N LEU A 340 -8.98 5.16 0.91
CA LEU A 340 -9.67 5.17 2.20
C LEU A 340 -10.72 4.05 2.29
N LEU A 341 -11.51 3.88 1.21
CA LEU A 341 -12.52 2.83 1.11
C LEU A 341 -11.92 1.43 1.12
N SER A 342 -10.86 1.20 0.33
CA SER A 342 -10.16 -0.08 0.27
C SER A 342 -9.47 -0.43 1.60
N ALA A 343 -8.85 0.57 2.25
CA ALA A 343 -8.26 0.41 3.57
C ALA A 343 -9.31 0.00 4.60
N LEU A 344 -10.47 0.65 4.65
CA LEU A 344 -11.54 0.29 5.58
C LEU A 344 -12.07 -1.11 5.32
N ALA A 345 -12.30 -1.46 4.06
CA ALA A 345 -12.76 -2.79 3.66
C ALA A 345 -11.73 -3.87 4.02
N GLY A 346 -10.45 -3.67 3.77
CA GLY A 346 -9.38 -4.59 4.13
C GLY A 346 -9.19 -4.71 5.64
N TRP A 347 -9.05 -3.58 6.34
CA TRP A 347 -8.81 -3.56 7.77
C TRP A 347 -9.96 -4.14 8.59
N SER A 348 -11.20 -3.99 8.13
CA SER A 348 -12.34 -4.62 8.81
C SER A 348 -12.22 -6.15 8.83
N ARG A 349 -11.66 -6.76 7.80
CA ARG A 349 -11.36 -8.19 7.74
C ARG A 349 -10.14 -8.56 8.58
N LEU A 350 -9.05 -7.80 8.45
CA LEU A 350 -7.83 -8.00 9.21
C LEU A 350 -8.07 -7.99 10.71
N PHE A 351 -8.70 -6.93 11.24
CA PHE A 351 -8.96 -6.81 12.67
C PHE A 351 -9.95 -7.86 13.16
N THR A 352 -10.95 -8.21 12.36
CA THR A 352 -11.88 -9.29 12.73
C THR A 352 -11.14 -10.62 12.87
N ASP A 353 -10.22 -10.95 11.96
CA ASP A 353 -9.42 -12.18 12.07
C ASP A 353 -8.44 -12.11 13.24
N VAL A 354 -7.76 -10.98 13.44
CA VAL A 354 -6.89 -10.77 14.61
C VAL A 354 -7.66 -11.01 15.90
N PHE A 355 -8.87 -10.47 16.04
CA PHE A 355 -9.70 -10.69 17.22
C PHE A 355 -10.09 -12.17 17.38
N ALA A 356 -10.29 -12.88 16.28
CA ALA A 356 -10.51 -14.33 16.34
C ALA A 356 -9.26 -15.08 16.81
N GLN A 357 -8.08 -14.72 16.32
CA GLN A 357 -6.83 -15.37 16.72
C GLN A 357 -6.47 -15.10 18.20
N ILE A 358 -6.86 -13.96 18.75
CA ILE A 358 -6.74 -13.66 20.19
C ILE A 358 -7.77 -14.45 21.00
N GLY A 359 -8.83 -14.93 20.36
CA GLY A 359 -9.88 -15.79 20.97
C GLY A 359 -11.13 -15.04 21.41
N LEU A 360 -11.38 -13.85 20.86
CA LEU A 360 -12.58 -13.04 21.16
C LEU A 360 -13.81 -13.45 20.34
N LEU A 361 -13.60 -14.12 19.20
CA LEU A 361 -14.69 -14.56 18.31
C LEU A 361 -14.26 -15.77 17.46
N ASP A 362 -15.22 -16.37 16.76
CA ASP A 362 -14.97 -17.36 15.72
C ASP A 362 -15.07 -16.71 14.32
N PHE A 363 -13.95 -16.63 13.60
CA PHE A 363 -13.90 -16.02 12.26
C PHE A 363 -14.74 -16.78 11.22
N LYS A 364 -14.88 -18.09 11.38
CA LYS A 364 -15.69 -18.93 10.48
C LYS A 364 -17.19 -18.75 10.69
N ASN A 365 -17.59 -18.24 11.84
CA ASN A 365 -18.99 -17.89 12.12
C ASN A 365 -19.40 -16.63 11.33
N GLY A 366 -20.08 -16.82 10.19
CA GLY A 366 -20.46 -15.75 9.27
C GLY A 366 -21.24 -14.59 9.90
N PRO A 367 -22.33 -14.85 10.68
CA PRO A 367 -23.05 -13.80 11.39
C PRO A 367 -22.21 -12.98 12.36
N GLN A 368 -21.36 -13.64 13.17
CA GLN A 368 -20.50 -12.97 14.13
C GLN A 368 -19.44 -12.12 13.41
N ARG A 369 -18.80 -12.66 12.36
CA ARG A 369 -17.85 -11.93 11.53
C ARG A 369 -18.46 -10.67 10.92
N ARG A 370 -19.64 -10.76 10.28
CA ARG A 370 -20.32 -9.62 9.69
C ARG A 370 -20.62 -8.52 10.70
N ARG A 371 -21.01 -8.88 11.93
CA ARG A 371 -21.30 -7.92 13.00
C ARG A 371 -20.04 -7.13 13.41
N ILE A 372 -18.89 -7.80 13.56
CA ILE A 372 -17.64 -7.15 13.93
C ILE A 372 -17.09 -6.29 12.78
N VAL A 373 -17.14 -6.80 11.53
CA VAL A 373 -16.81 -6.02 10.33
C VAL A 373 -17.63 -4.72 10.28
N ALA A 374 -18.92 -4.80 10.52
CA ALA A 374 -19.80 -3.64 10.57
C ALA A 374 -19.39 -2.65 11.69
N TRP A 375 -19.07 -3.15 12.88
CA TRP A 375 -18.61 -2.33 14.00
C TRP A 375 -17.31 -1.57 13.66
N ILE A 376 -16.32 -2.28 13.10
CA ILE A 376 -15.06 -1.70 12.67
C ILE A 376 -15.28 -0.64 11.59
N ALA A 377 -16.19 -0.90 10.64
CA ALA A 377 -16.52 0.03 9.57
C ALA A 377 -17.06 1.39 10.07
N TRP A 378 -17.65 1.45 11.25
CA TRP A 378 -18.13 2.69 11.87
C TRP A 378 -17.08 3.35 12.76
N VAL A 379 -16.33 2.57 13.53
CA VAL A 379 -15.38 3.10 14.53
C VAL A 379 -14.11 3.63 13.87
N VAL A 380 -13.56 2.91 12.90
CA VAL A 380 -12.24 3.22 12.33
C VAL A 380 -12.20 4.57 11.59
N PRO A 381 -13.18 4.95 10.76
CA PRO A 381 -13.17 6.28 10.11
C PRO A 381 -13.26 7.45 11.10
N VAL A 382 -13.95 7.26 12.22
CA VAL A 382 -14.00 8.27 13.29
C VAL A 382 -12.60 8.48 13.87
N LEU A 383 -11.86 7.40 14.16
CA LEU A 383 -10.50 7.48 14.67
C LEU A 383 -9.55 8.17 13.67
N TRP A 384 -9.68 7.87 12.37
CA TRP A 384 -8.90 8.54 11.33
C TRP A 384 -9.17 10.05 11.27
N GLY A 385 -10.45 10.44 11.34
CA GLY A 385 -10.85 11.84 11.36
C GLY A 385 -10.29 12.57 12.59
N LEU A 386 -10.42 11.99 13.77
CA LEU A 386 -9.89 12.57 15.03
C LEU A 386 -8.37 12.72 15.00
N LEU A 387 -7.65 11.73 14.46
CA LEU A 387 -6.20 11.81 14.29
C LEU A 387 -5.82 12.95 13.34
N TYR A 388 -6.49 13.07 12.19
CA TYR A 388 -6.22 14.16 11.27
C TYR A 388 -6.50 15.54 11.90
N LEU A 389 -7.65 15.71 12.54
CA LEU A 389 -8.03 16.97 13.19
C LEU A 389 -7.07 17.40 14.28
N LYS A 390 -6.34 16.44 14.89
CA LYS A 390 -5.33 16.74 15.91
C LYS A 390 -3.98 17.12 15.30
N PHE A 391 -3.56 16.49 14.20
CA PHE A 391 -2.21 16.64 13.66
C PHE A 391 -2.13 17.55 12.44
N GLU A 392 -3.19 17.70 11.67
CA GLU A 392 -3.38 18.58 10.49
C GLU A 392 -2.22 18.59 9.47
N ASN A 393 -1.43 17.52 9.44
CA ASN A 393 -0.31 17.36 8.52
C ASN A 393 -0.35 16.01 7.80
N PRO A 394 -1.10 15.90 6.69
CA PRO A 394 -1.28 14.65 5.97
C PRO A 394 0.03 13.98 5.52
N ALA A 395 0.98 14.74 4.97
CA ALA A 395 2.24 14.20 4.48
C ALA A 395 3.07 13.56 5.60
N TYR A 396 3.15 14.21 6.76
CA TYR A 396 3.83 13.68 7.94
C TYR A 396 3.14 12.40 8.46
N MET A 397 1.81 12.43 8.55
CA MET A 397 1.02 11.28 9.01
C MET A 397 1.20 10.06 8.09
N VAL A 398 1.18 10.29 6.78
CA VAL A 398 1.43 9.25 5.78
C VAL A 398 2.86 8.71 5.89
N SER A 399 3.84 9.58 6.13
CA SER A 399 5.24 9.19 6.32
C SER A 399 5.44 8.26 7.52
N LEU A 400 4.82 8.55 8.66
CA LEU A 400 4.84 7.67 9.85
C LEU A 400 4.31 6.28 9.54
N GLY A 401 3.19 6.21 8.83
CA GLY A 401 2.63 4.93 8.39
C GLY A 401 3.52 4.19 7.40
N GLY A 402 4.25 4.90 6.54
CA GLY A 402 5.22 4.31 5.64
C GLY A 402 6.36 3.59 6.37
N ILE A 403 6.88 4.21 7.43
CA ILE A 403 7.88 3.59 8.31
C ILE A 403 7.30 2.34 8.98
N ALA A 404 6.06 2.42 9.50
CA ALA A 404 5.40 1.26 10.09
C ALA A 404 5.21 0.12 9.09
N THR A 405 4.84 0.45 7.84
CA THR A 405 4.68 -0.55 6.77
C THR A 405 6.01 -1.24 6.45
N SER A 406 7.13 -0.49 6.45
CA SER A 406 8.48 -1.08 6.31
C SER A 406 8.78 -2.08 7.44
N ALA A 407 8.35 -1.81 8.67
CA ALA A 407 8.50 -2.75 9.79
C ALA A 407 7.56 -3.97 9.66
N ILE A 408 6.31 -3.78 9.20
CA ILE A 408 5.38 -4.88 8.94
C ILE A 408 5.94 -5.81 7.86
N LEU A 409 6.62 -5.27 6.84
CA LEU A 409 7.26 -6.08 5.80
C LEU A 409 8.27 -7.10 6.35
N LEU A 410 8.95 -6.82 7.48
CA LEU A 410 9.86 -7.78 8.10
C LEU A 410 9.11 -9.02 8.61
N ILE A 411 7.95 -8.83 9.23
CA ILE A 411 7.10 -9.94 9.68
C ILE A 411 6.56 -10.71 8.47
N VAL A 412 6.15 -9.99 7.44
CA VAL A 412 5.61 -10.55 6.20
C VAL A 412 6.68 -11.38 5.47
N VAL A 413 7.93 -10.90 5.41
CA VAL A 413 9.07 -11.66 4.86
C VAL A 413 9.33 -12.94 5.65
N TYR A 414 9.34 -12.86 6.98
CA TYR A 414 9.50 -14.04 7.83
C TYR A 414 8.41 -15.09 7.58
N ALA A 415 7.14 -14.63 7.49
CA ALA A 415 6.03 -15.51 7.18
C ALA A 415 6.15 -16.12 5.76
N ALA A 416 6.53 -15.33 4.75
CA ALA A 416 6.72 -15.81 3.39
C ALA A 416 7.80 -16.90 3.28
N ILE A 417 8.93 -16.72 3.98
CA ILE A 417 9.98 -17.73 4.08
C ILE A 417 9.42 -19.02 4.70
N HIS A 418 8.67 -18.90 5.79
CA HIS A 418 8.06 -20.04 6.45
C HIS A 418 7.05 -20.76 5.55
N PHE A 419 6.15 -20.01 4.88
CA PHE A 419 5.18 -20.56 3.93
C PHE A 419 5.88 -21.34 2.83
N ARG A 420 6.93 -20.75 2.24
CA ARG A 420 7.63 -21.36 1.12
C ARG A 420 8.40 -22.63 1.47
N TYR A 421 9.15 -22.62 2.55
CA TYR A 421 10.09 -23.70 2.85
C TYR A 421 9.56 -24.75 3.84
N ARG A 422 8.51 -24.40 4.59
CA ARG A 422 7.95 -25.31 5.61
C ARG A 422 6.55 -25.80 5.32
N LEU A 423 5.71 -24.99 4.65
CA LEU A 423 4.30 -25.30 4.48
C LEU A 423 3.92 -25.66 3.03
N LEU A 424 4.64 -25.11 2.03
CA LEU A 424 4.33 -25.34 0.62
C LEU A 424 4.50 -26.81 0.23
N PRO A 425 3.47 -27.48 -0.33
CA PRO A 425 3.57 -28.84 -0.84
C PRO A 425 4.68 -28.98 -1.88
N HIS A 426 5.41 -30.10 -1.85
CA HIS A 426 6.55 -30.34 -2.73
C HIS A 426 6.14 -30.29 -4.21
N SER A 427 4.92 -30.76 -4.54
CA SER A 427 4.33 -30.75 -5.88
C SER A 427 4.04 -29.36 -6.44
N LEU A 428 3.97 -28.33 -5.56
CA LEU A 428 3.70 -26.93 -5.94
C LEU A 428 4.95 -26.05 -5.92
N LYS A 429 6.13 -26.61 -5.66
CA LYS A 429 7.38 -25.84 -5.63
C LYS A 429 7.66 -25.21 -7.00
N PRO A 430 7.93 -23.89 -7.06
CA PRO A 430 8.27 -23.21 -8.31
C PRO A 430 9.73 -23.49 -8.73
N THR A 431 10.11 -22.91 -9.88
CA THR A 431 11.43 -23.08 -10.49
C THR A 431 12.56 -22.45 -9.68
N ARG A 432 13.82 -22.86 -9.93
CA ARG A 432 15.02 -22.26 -9.33
C ARG A 432 15.15 -20.75 -9.63
N LEU A 433 14.75 -20.32 -10.83
CA LEU A 433 14.75 -18.89 -11.16
C LEU A 433 13.85 -18.08 -10.22
N TYR A 434 12.68 -18.62 -9.91
CA TYR A 434 11.78 -17.98 -8.94
C TYR A 434 12.43 -17.91 -7.54
N ASP A 435 13.20 -18.91 -7.12
CA ASP A 435 13.93 -18.87 -5.85
C ASP A 435 14.93 -17.72 -5.82
N VAL A 436 15.67 -17.51 -6.90
CA VAL A 436 16.62 -16.38 -7.01
C VAL A 436 15.87 -15.06 -6.87
N VAL A 437 14.79 -14.85 -7.63
CA VAL A 437 13.97 -13.63 -7.55
C VAL A 437 13.42 -13.42 -6.14
N PHE A 438 12.92 -14.47 -5.50
CA PHE A 438 12.40 -14.43 -4.14
C PHE A 438 13.48 -14.00 -3.12
N TRP A 439 14.69 -14.58 -3.20
CA TRP A 439 15.77 -14.21 -2.29
C TRP A 439 16.32 -12.79 -2.55
N VAL A 440 16.42 -12.36 -3.81
CA VAL A 440 16.76 -10.98 -4.14
C VAL A 440 15.73 -10.03 -3.52
N SER A 441 14.45 -10.35 -3.62
CA SER A 441 13.36 -9.56 -3.02
C SER A 441 13.49 -9.50 -1.49
N ILE A 442 13.72 -10.63 -0.84
CA ILE A 442 13.90 -10.70 0.61
C ILE A 442 15.09 -9.86 1.05
N VAL A 443 16.25 -10.05 0.43
CA VAL A 443 17.48 -9.30 0.79
C VAL A 443 17.26 -7.79 0.62
N SER A 444 16.62 -7.38 -0.47
CA SER A 444 16.32 -5.95 -0.72
C SER A 444 15.39 -5.38 0.37
N ILE A 445 14.33 -6.09 0.74
CA ILE A 445 13.40 -5.64 1.79
C ILE A 445 14.11 -5.60 3.15
N LEU A 446 14.91 -6.61 3.48
CA LEU A 446 15.63 -6.65 4.75
C LEU A 446 16.68 -5.54 4.84
N MET A 447 17.42 -5.26 3.76
CA MET A 447 18.38 -4.16 3.73
C MET A 447 17.70 -2.81 4.01
N VAL A 448 16.59 -2.52 3.35
CA VAL A 448 15.84 -1.30 3.61
C VAL A 448 15.26 -1.28 5.01
N GLY A 449 14.71 -2.39 5.49
CA GLY A 449 14.14 -2.50 6.84
C GLY A 449 15.20 -2.30 7.93
N VAL A 450 16.35 -2.95 7.81
CA VAL A 450 17.46 -2.81 8.77
C VAL A 450 18.02 -1.38 8.73
N TYR A 451 18.23 -0.83 7.54
CA TYR A 451 18.68 0.54 7.38
C TYR A 451 17.71 1.54 8.01
N SER A 452 16.40 1.33 7.83
CA SER A 452 15.33 2.11 8.47
C SER A 452 15.45 2.08 9.99
N PHE A 453 15.62 0.89 10.54
CA PHE A 453 15.75 0.68 11.98
C PHE A 453 16.99 1.39 12.54
N VAL A 454 18.14 1.23 11.89
CA VAL A 454 19.39 1.87 12.31
C VAL A 454 19.28 3.41 12.29
N GLN A 455 18.62 3.97 11.28
CA GLN A 455 18.42 5.43 11.20
C GLN A 455 17.39 5.98 12.21
N SER A 456 16.50 5.14 12.71
CA SER A 456 15.53 5.51 13.74
C SER A 456 16.11 5.49 15.16
N LEU A 457 17.31 4.90 15.34
CA LEU A 457 17.99 4.89 16.63
C LEU A 457 18.46 6.31 16.98
N PRO A 458 18.35 6.75 18.27
CA PRO A 458 18.84 8.05 18.70
C PRO A 458 20.32 8.16 18.37
N LYS A 459 20.69 9.11 17.54
CA LYS A 459 22.10 9.43 17.31
C LYS A 459 22.64 10.02 18.60
N SER A 460 23.71 9.44 19.18
CA SER A 460 24.45 10.04 20.28
C SER A 460 24.74 11.51 19.96
N PRO A 461 24.54 12.44 20.91
CA PRO A 461 24.86 13.84 20.68
C PRO A 461 26.31 13.94 20.22
N ALA A 462 26.51 14.57 19.07
CA ALA A 462 27.85 14.83 18.55
C ALA A 462 28.65 15.55 19.64
N THR A 463 29.80 15.01 20.02
CA THR A 463 30.74 15.66 20.93
C THR A 463 30.98 17.08 20.42
N PRO A 464 30.75 18.13 21.22
CA PRO A 464 31.02 19.50 20.78
C PRO A 464 32.46 19.60 20.28
N ALA A 465 32.62 20.16 19.09
CA ALA A 465 33.97 20.44 18.55
C ALA A 465 34.74 21.27 19.60
N PRO A 466 36.03 20.97 19.88
CA PRO A 466 36.81 21.74 20.81
C PRO A 466 36.78 23.19 20.39
N ALA A 467 36.39 24.09 21.32
CA ALA A 467 36.39 25.52 21.07
C ALA A 467 37.75 25.95 20.61
N THR A 468 37.82 26.45 19.36
CA THR A 468 39.00 27.10 18.82
C THR A 468 39.42 28.24 19.76
N ALA A 469 40.57 28.10 20.35
CA ALA A 469 41.18 29.14 21.21
C ALA A 469 41.23 30.46 20.43
N THR A 470 40.49 31.42 20.90
CA THR A 470 40.58 32.81 20.39
C THR A 470 41.99 33.31 20.57
N GLU A 471 42.68 33.46 19.47
CA GLU A 471 43.99 34.10 19.36
C GLU A 471 43.88 35.55 19.89
N LYS A 472 44.53 35.83 21.02
CA LYS A 472 44.61 37.15 21.59
C LYS A 472 45.38 38.06 20.63
N ALA A 473 44.72 39.09 20.13
CA ALA A 473 45.35 40.16 19.36
C ALA A 473 46.40 40.87 20.26
N PRO A 474 47.60 41.22 19.77
CA PRO A 474 48.62 41.92 20.53
C PRO A 474 48.19 43.37 20.74
N ALA A 475 48.34 43.83 21.99
CA ALA A 475 48.15 45.22 22.39
C ALA A 475 49.21 46.10 21.73
N LYS A 476 48.78 47.14 21.03
CA LYS A 476 49.61 48.21 20.57
C LYS A 476 49.97 49.13 21.73
N SER A 477 51.25 49.25 21.99
CA SER A 477 51.85 50.33 22.80
C SER A 477 51.89 51.63 22.03
#